data_cdff6c0fb869a392152a79aaca46b1b7
#
_entry.id   cdff6c0fb869a392152a79aaca46b1b7
#
_cell.length_a   1.000
_cell.length_b   1.000
_cell.length_c   1.000
_cell.angle_alpha   90.00
_cell.angle_beta   90.00
_cell.angle_gamma   90.00
#
_symmetry.space_group_name_H-M   'P 1'
#
loop_
_entity.id
_entity.type
_entity.pdbx_description
1 polymer ?
#
loop_
_entity_poly.entity_id
_entity_poly.type
_entity_poly.pdbx_seq_one_letter_code
_entity_poly.pdbx_strand_id
1 'polypeptide(L)'
;MRKSIVVVSAVTLLGLAAVNWCFLGFGWTQDKPAAPSLYDRLGGLYPVSAVVDDFIDRVYTNATLNANPAIGNARNAMRKPGLKVHVATLVCQVSGGPCKYVGKGMKESHSTFHISQKEWDAALVDFRASLDKFKVPAAEHHELVAIVESTKADIVVGSAAKTN
;
A
#
# COMPACT_ATOMS: atom_id res chain seq x y z
N MET A 1 -77.10 -36.14 -11.92
CA MET A 1 -77.16 -37.09 -13.05
C MET A 1 -75.76 -37.38 -13.48
N ARG A 2 -75.37 -38.65 -13.18
CA ARG A 2 -74.83 -39.63 -14.12
C ARG A 2 -73.55 -39.19 -14.83
N LYS A 3 -72.46 -39.91 -14.94
CA LYS A 3 -72.10 -41.32 -14.58
C LYS A 3 -70.60 -41.40 -14.57
N SER A 4 -70.09 -42.23 -13.70
CA SER A 4 -68.88 -43.01 -13.74
C SER A 4 -68.48 -43.52 -15.12
N ILE A 5 -67.22 -43.75 -15.35
CA ILE A 5 -66.66 -45.06 -15.78
C ILE A 5 -65.14 -45.08 -15.54
N VAL A 6 -64.77 -46.12 -14.89
CA VAL A 6 -63.45 -46.70 -14.61
C VAL A 6 -62.99 -47.51 -15.82
N VAL A 7 -61.72 -47.67 -16.08
CA VAL A 7 -61.01 -48.84 -16.60
C VAL A 7 -59.53 -48.51 -16.60
N VAL A 8 -58.69 -48.97 -15.70
CA VAL A 8 -58.00 -50.25 -15.55
C VAL A 8 -56.89 -50.53 -16.60
N SER A 9 -55.73 -50.65 -16.03
CA SER A 9 -54.61 -51.52 -16.41
C SER A 9 -53.85 -51.32 -17.72
N ALA A 10 -52.57 -51.11 -17.61
CA ALA A 10 -51.60 -52.15 -17.95
C ALA A 10 -50.20 -51.79 -17.46
N VAL A 11 -49.66 -52.73 -16.73
CA VAL A 11 -48.27 -52.83 -16.27
C VAL A 11 -47.40 -53.12 -17.48
N THR A 12 -46.26 -52.40 -17.64
CA THR A 12 -45.07 -53.00 -18.25
C THR A 12 -43.82 -52.50 -17.54
N LEU A 13 -43.22 -53.44 -16.88
CA LEU A 13 -41.82 -53.41 -16.42
C LEU A 13 -40.88 -53.33 -17.61
N LEU A 14 -39.78 -52.65 -17.47
CA LEU A 14 -38.40 -53.00 -17.87
C LEU A 14 -37.65 -51.75 -18.31
N GLY A 15 -36.50 -51.52 -17.67
CA GLY A 15 -35.44 -50.67 -18.16
C GLY A 15 -34.70 -49.89 -17.12
N LEU A 16 -33.98 -50.61 -16.21
CA LEU A 16 -32.85 -50.04 -15.45
C LEU A 16 -31.80 -49.55 -16.46
N ALA A 17 -31.68 -48.25 -16.60
CA ALA A 17 -30.47 -47.62 -17.08
C ALA A 17 -30.05 -46.58 -16.05
N ALA A 18 -29.25 -47.04 -15.09
CA ALA A 18 -28.52 -46.15 -14.23
C ALA A 18 -27.53 -45.32 -15.05
N VAL A 19 -27.97 -44.18 -15.50
CA VAL A 19 -27.04 -43.13 -16.02
C VAL A 19 -26.34 -42.58 -14.77
N ASN A 20 -25.22 -43.22 -14.46
CA ASN A 20 -24.26 -42.67 -13.52
C ASN A 20 -23.61 -41.44 -14.12
N TRP A 21 -24.28 -40.27 -13.98
CA TRP A 21 -23.70 -38.98 -14.34
C TRP A 21 -22.61 -38.71 -13.32
N CYS A 22 -21.39 -39.14 -13.67
CA CYS A 22 -20.18 -38.62 -13.05
C CYS A 22 -20.20 -37.09 -13.21
N PHE A 23 -20.77 -36.40 -12.24
CA PHE A 23 -20.46 -34.99 -12.00
C PHE A 23 -18.98 -34.95 -11.67
N LEU A 24 -18.14 -34.83 -12.69
CA LEU A 24 -16.80 -34.30 -12.54
C LEU A 24 -17.02 -32.92 -11.95
N GLY A 25 -16.90 -32.85 -10.62
CA GLY A 25 -16.89 -31.60 -9.88
C GLY A 25 -15.72 -30.75 -10.38
N PHE A 26 -16.00 -29.90 -11.37
CA PHE A 26 -15.15 -28.78 -11.65
C PHE A 26 -15.28 -27.85 -10.45
N GLY A 27 -14.45 -28.11 -9.45
CA GLY A 27 -14.28 -27.24 -8.31
C GLY A 27 -13.75 -25.90 -8.82
N TRP A 28 -14.66 -24.99 -9.05
CA TRP A 28 -14.31 -23.57 -9.16
C TRP A 28 -13.85 -23.18 -7.75
N THR A 29 -12.55 -23.25 -7.51
CA THR A 29 -11.94 -22.51 -6.41
C THR A 29 -12.19 -21.06 -6.75
N GLN A 30 -13.22 -20.47 -6.16
CA GLN A 30 -13.34 -19.02 -6.13
C GLN A 30 -12.19 -18.54 -5.25
N ASP A 31 -11.08 -18.20 -5.89
CA ASP A 31 -10.03 -17.44 -5.21
C ASP A 31 -10.72 -16.18 -4.65
N LYS A 32 -10.80 -16.14 -3.31
CA LYS A 32 -11.32 -14.96 -2.62
C LYS A 32 -10.50 -13.77 -3.11
N PRO A 33 -11.13 -12.71 -3.66
CA PRO A 33 -10.39 -11.55 -4.11
C PRO A 33 -9.44 -11.10 -3.01
N ALA A 34 -8.17 -10.93 -3.33
CA ALA A 34 -7.19 -10.41 -2.40
C ALA A 34 -7.71 -9.06 -1.85
N ALA A 35 -7.52 -8.83 -0.55
CA ALA A 35 -7.90 -7.55 0.03
C ALA A 35 -7.18 -6.41 -0.71
N PRO A 36 -7.84 -5.25 -0.92
CA PRO A 36 -7.23 -4.11 -1.59
C PRO A 36 -5.92 -3.72 -0.91
N SER A 37 -4.89 -3.44 -1.70
CA SER A 37 -3.61 -2.94 -1.20
C SER A 37 -3.78 -1.59 -0.49
N LEU A 38 -2.79 -1.17 0.31
CA LEU A 38 -2.81 0.18 0.87
C LEU A 38 -2.86 1.24 -0.24
N TYR A 39 -2.15 1.02 -1.35
CA TYR A 39 -2.19 1.88 -2.52
C TYR A 39 -3.61 2.03 -3.10
N ASP A 40 -4.36 0.93 -3.22
CA ASP A 40 -5.74 0.97 -3.73
C ASP A 40 -6.67 1.72 -2.77
N ARG A 41 -6.52 1.47 -1.46
CA ARG A 41 -7.29 2.15 -0.41
C ARG A 41 -6.99 3.65 -0.33
N LEU A 42 -5.77 4.06 -0.66
CA LEU A 42 -5.37 5.46 -0.78
C LEU A 42 -5.93 6.14 -2.03
N GLY A 43 -6.51 5.39 -2.98
CA GLY A 43 -7.05 5.92 -4.23
C GLY A 43 -6.04 6.02 -5.37
N GLY A 44 -4.90 5.32 -5.27
CA GLY A 44 -3.93 5.21 -6.34
C GLY A 44 -2.87 6.32 -6.38
N LEU A 45 -2.21 6.46 -7.52
CA LEU A 45 -1.02 7.32 -7.66
C LEU A 45 -1.31 8.80 -7.44
N TYR A 46 -2.46 9.29 -7.86
CA TYR A 46 -2.75 10.73 -7.80
C TYR A 46 -2.82 11.26 -6.35
N PRO A 47 -3.62 10.68 -5.43
CA PRO A 47 -3.62 11.09 -4.02
C PRO A 47 -2.27 10.87 -3.34
N VAL A 48 -1.58 9.76 -3.62
CA VAL A 48 -0.22 9.49 -3.09
C VAL A 48 0.74 10.61 -3.51
N SER A 49 0.71 11.01 -4.79
CA SER A 49 1.58 12.08 -5.29
C SER A 49 1.25 13.44 -4.66
N ALA A 50 -0.03 13.73 -4.39
CA ALA A 50 -0.43 14.98 -3.76
C ALA A 50 0.08 15.09 -2.30
N VAL A 51 -0.01 14.00 -1.53
CA VAL A 51 0.56 13.93 -0.18
C VAL A 51 2.08 14.10 -0.21
N VAL A 52 2.76 13.40 -1.11
CA VAL A 52 4.23 13.48 -1.25
C VAL A 52 4.65 14.88 -1.69
N ASP A 53 3.91 15.52 -2.58
CA ASP A 53 4.19 16.87 -3.04
C ASP A 53 4.21 17.86 -1.87
N ASP A 54 3.17 17.86 -1.05
CA ASP A 54 3.07 18.70 0.15
C ASP A 54 4.14 18.36 1.18
N PHE A 55 4.38 17.07 1.43
CA PHE A 55 5.42 16.62 2.36
C PHE A 55 6.81 17.14 1.97
N ILE A 56 7.19 16.99 0.71
CA ILE A 56 8.49 17.50 0.23
C ILE A 56 8.55 19.02 0.33
N ASP A 57 7.45 19.74 0.07
CA ASP A 57 7.42 21.18 0.25
C ASP A 57 7.64 21.60 1.71
N ARG A 58 7.03 20.89 2.66
CA ARG A 58 7.28 21.10 4.10
C ARG A 58 8.73 20.82 4.48
N VAL A 59 9.27 19.68 4.07
CA VAL A 59 10.69 19.34 4.29
C VAL A 59 11.61 20.45 3.80
N TYR A 60 11.34 21.05 2.65
CA TYR A 60 12.16 22.14 2.10
C TYR A 60 12.05 23.47 2.88
N THR A 61 10.98 23.69 3.62
CA THR A 61 10.76 24.91 4.41
C THR A 61 11.01 24.70 5.90
N ASN A 62 11.20 23.47 6.36
CA ASN A 62 11.39 23.13 7.77
C ASN A 62 12.73 23.69 8.31
N ALA A 63 12.67 24.55 9.30
CA ALA A 63 13.85 25.22 9.87
C ALA A 63 14.84 24.23 10.53
N THR A 64 14.33 23.17 11.19
CA THR A 64 15.17 22.14 11.83
C THR A 64 15.97 21.37 10.77
N LEU A 65 15.34 20.99 9.66
CA LEU A 65 16.01 20.28 8.58
C LEU A 65 16.96 21.21 7.80
N ASN A 66 16.60 22.48 7.65
CA ASN A 66 17.42 23.49 6.97
C ASN A 66 18.68 23.88 7.74
N ALA A 67 18.70 23.66 9.04
CA ALA A 67 19.89 23.86 9.86
C ALA A 67 21.00 22.83 9.57
N ASN A 68 20.69 21.72 8.90
CA ASN A 68 21.68 20.69 8.53
C ASN A 68 22.31 21.02 7.16
N PRO A 69 23.62 21.39 7.11
CA PRO A 69 24.27 21.75 5.84
C PRO A 69 24.29 20.62 4.81
N ALA A 70 24.35 19.35 5.27
CA ALA A 70 24.38 18.19 4.36
C ALA A 70 23.05 18.04 3.62
N ILE A 71 21.91 18.31 4.27
CA ILE A 71 20.59 18.36 3.62
C ILE A 71 20.56 19.49 2.60
N GLY A 72 21.07 20.67 2.95
CA GLY A 72 21.15 21.81 2.03
C GLY A 72 21.96 21.50 0.78
N ASN A 73 23.12 20.86 0.90
CA ASN A 73 23.96 20.47 -0.21
C ASN A 73 23.26 19.43 -1.12
N ALA A 74 22.58 18.46 -0.54
CA ALA A 74 21.83 17.44 -1.31
C ALA A 74 20.68 18.07 -2.13
N ARG A 75 20.00 19.07 -1.60
CA ARG A 75 18.95 19.81 -2.32
C ARG A 75 19.46 20.51 -3.56
N ASN A 76 20.69 21.03 -3.53
CA ASN A 76 21.33 21.66 -4.68
C ASN A 76 21.68 20.62 -5.76
N ALA A 77 21.99 19.40 -5.37
CA ALA A 77 22.31 18.29 -6.28
C ALA A 77 21.09 17.65 -6.93
N MET A 78 19.98 17.57 -6.21
CA MET A 78 18.73 16.98 -6.70
C MET A 78 17.63 18.04 -6.82
N ARG A 79 17.12 18.22 -8.04
CA ARG A 79 16.01 19.15 -8.25
C ARG A 79 14.75 18.65 -7.53
N LYS A 80 14.09 19.56 -6.81
CA LYS A 80 12.87 19.29 -6.03
C LYS A 80 11.78 18.48 -6.78
N PRO A 81 11.45 18.79 -8.06
CA PRO A 81 10.48 18.00 -8.80
C PRO A 81 10.92 16.54 -8.98
N GLY A 82 12.20 16.29 -9.24
CA GLY A 82 12.75 14.93 -9.34
C GLY A 82 12.61 14.16 -8.04
N LEU A 83 12.90 14.79 -6.88
CA LEU A 83 12.73 14.19 -5.58
C LEU A 83 11.26 13.80 -5.33
N LYS A 84 10.31 14.68 -5.65
CA LYS A 84 8.87 14.41 -5.53
C LYS A 84 8.46 13.16 -6.31
N VAL A 85 8.92 13.03 -7.55
CA VAL A 85 8.66 11.84 -8.39
C VAL A 85 9.28 10.59 -7.77
N HIS A 86 10.52 10.64 -7.32
CA HIS A 86 11.20 9.51 -6.70
C HIS A 86 10.47 9.03 -5.44
N VAL A 87 10.11 9.95 -4.55
CA VAL A 87 9.40 9.60 -3.30
C VAL A 87 7.99 9.09 -3.60
N ALA A 88 7.25 9.70 -4.54
CA ALA A 88 5.92 9.21 -4.93
C ALA A 88 5.97 7.79 -5.52
N THR A 89 6.98 7.50 -6.35
CA THR A 89 7.19 6.16 -6.92
C THR A 89 7.52 5.14 -5.83
N LEU A 90 8.35 5.52 -4.85
CA LEU A 90 8.68 4.67 -3.71
C LEU A 90 7.44 4.38 -2.87
N VAL A 91 6.67 5.40 -2.49
CA VAL A 91 5.43 5.23 -1.70
C VAL A 91 4.43 4.36 -2.46
N CYS A 92 4.25 4.57 -3.77
CA CYS A 92 3.44 3.72 -4.61
C CYS A 92 3.88 2.25 -4.51
N GLN A 93 5.17 1.95 -4.65
CA GLN A 93 5.68 0.58 -4.58
C GLN A 93 5.49 -0.04 -3.19
N VAL A 94 5.88 0.66 -2.12
CA VAL A 94 5.83 0.08 -0.77
C VAL A 94 4.41 -0.05 -0.21
N SER A 95 3.45 0.68 -0.79
CA SER A 95 2.02 0.55 -0.47
C SER A 95 1.29 -0.52 -1.30
N GLY A 96 2.02 -1.27 -2.15
CA GLY A 96 1.46 -2.35 -2.97
C GLY A 96 0.91 -1.88 -4.32
N GLY A 97 1.32 -0.71 -4.80
CA GLY A 97 0.98 -0.21 -6.13
C GLY A 97 1.88 -0.79 -7.24
N PRO A 98 1.54 -0.52 -8.51
CA PRO A 98 2.22 -1.10 -9.67
C PRO A 98 3.55 -0.44 -10.03
N CYS A 99 3.98 0.57 -9.27
CA CYS A 99 5.18 1.33 -9.58
C CYS A 99 6.46 0.49 -9.34
N LYS A 100 7.50 0.78 -10.10
CA LYS A 100 8.85 0.25 -9.85
C LYS A 100 9.78 1.38 -9.43
N TYR A 101 10.20 1.38 -8.18
CA TYR A 101 11.21 2.30 -7.70
C TYR A 101 12.60 1.81 -8.12
N VAL A 102 13.35 2.67 -8.77
CA VAL A 102 14.71 2.38 -9.27
C VAL A 102 15.77 3.27 -8.63
N GLY A 103 15.39 3.98 -7.57
CA GLY A 103 16.32 4.82 -6.81
C GLY A 103 17.12 4.05 -5.78
N LYS A 104 17.92 4.78 -5.02
CA LYS A 104 18.73 4.24 -3.91
C LYS A 104 17.88 3.85 -2.72
N GLY A 105 18.30 2.85 -1.94
CA GLY A 105 17.68 2.49 -0.68
C GLY A 105 17.78 3.61 0.37
N MET A 106 16.99 3.53 1.45
CA MET A 106 16.94 4.55 2.50
C MET A 106 18.30 4.81 3.13
N LYS A 107 19.01 3.76 3.51
CA LYS A 107 20.35 3.85 4.09
C LYS A 107 21.34 4.57 3.18
N GLU A 108 21.39 4.20 1.91
CA GLU A 108 22.31 4.80 0.95
C GLU A 108 21.96 6.26 0.64
N SER A 109 20.64 6.54 0.49
CA SER A 109 20.14 7.90 0.19
C SER A 109 20.41 8.90 1.32
N HIS A 110 20.47 8.44 2.58
CA HIS A 110 20.60 9.30 3.74
C HIS A 110 21.98 9.21 4.43
N SER A 111 22.86 8.33 3.95
CA SER A 111 24.15 8.04 4.60
C SER A 111 25.06 9.26 4.84
N THR A 112 24.97 10.26 3.97
CA THR A 112 25.79 11.48 4.05
C THR A 112 25.13 12.63 4.84
N PHE A 113 23.88 12.46 5.24
CA PHE A 113 23.13 13.57 5.88
C PHE A 113 23.32 13.58 7.40
N HIS A 114 23.76 12.48 7.98
CA HIS A 114 23.94 12.35 9.45
C HIS A 114 22.70 12.78 10.23
N ILE A 115 21.52 12.31 9.79
CA ILE A 115 20.23 12.70 10.36
C ILE A 115 20.18 12.36 11.84
N SER A 116 19.96 13.39 12.67
CA SER A 116 19.75 13.24 14.12
C SER A 116 18.29 12.83 14.42
N GLN A 117 18.07 12.35 15.65
CA GLN A 117 16.71 12.08 16.16
C GLN A 117 15.79 13.31 16.03
N LYS A 118 16.30 14.51 16.34
CA LYS A 118 15.53 15.75 16.26
C LYS A 118 15.07 16.06 14.82
N GLU A 119 15.93 15.84 13.84
CA GLU A 119 15.61 16.05 12.43
C GLU A 119 14.61 15.01 11.92
N TRP A 120 14.78 13.75 12.36
CA TRP A 120 13.82 12.69 12.08
C TRP A 120 12.43 13.03 12.61
N ASP A 121 12.34 13.45 13.88
CA ASP A 121 11.05 13.80 14.50
C ASP A 121 10.40 14.98 13.78
N ALA A 122 11.18 15.99 13.36
CA ALA A 122 10.69 17.12 12.58
C ALA A 122 10.12 16.68 11.22
N ALA A 123 10.83 15.79 10.51
CA ALA A 123 10.35 15.24 9.24
C ALA A 123 9.08 14.41 9.42
N LEU A 124 8.98 13.64 10.50
CA LEU A 124 7.80 12.82 10.80
C LEU A 124 6.57 13.69 11.12
N VAL A 125 6.77 14.82 11.82
CA VAL A 125 5.71 15.83 12.06
C VAL A 125 5.22 16.40 10.73
N ASP A 126 6.12 16.77 9.83
CA ASP A 126 5.78 17.29 8.50
C ASP A 126 4.99 16.25 7.67
N PHE A 127 5.40 14.99 7.74
CA PHE A 127 4.71 13.90 7.04
C PHE A 127 3.27 13.71 7.54
N ARG A 128 3.09 13.63 8.88
CA ARG A 128 1.76 13.52 9.49
C ARG A 128 0.88 14.71 9.13
N ALA A 129 1.42 15.93 9.16
CA ALA A 129 0.68 17.12 8.78
C ALA A 129 0.24 17.11 7.31
N SER A 130 1.00 16.47 6.41
CA SER A 130 0.58 16.27 5.02
C SER A 130 -0.55 15.25 4.91
N LEU A 131 -0.48 14.14 5.65
CA LEU A 131 -1.56 13.15 5.71
C LEU A 131 -2.87 13.77 6.22
N ASP A 132 -2.79 14.59 7.26
CA ASP A 132 -3.94 15.31 7.85
C ASP A 132 -4.54 16.31 6.86
N LYS A 133 -3.71 17.10 6.16
CA LYS A 133 -4.13 18.07 5.15
C LYS A 133 -4.98 17.40 4.06
N PHE A 134 -4.58 16.23 3.60
CA PHE A 134 -5.30 15.47 2.57
C PHE A 134 -6.38 14.55 3.14
N LYS A 135 -6.64 14.62 4.47
CA LYS A 135 -7.67 13.84 5.14
C LYS A 135 -7.55 12.34 4.89
N VAL A 136 -6.31 11.83 4.91
CA VAL A 136 -6.04 10.39 4.78
C VAL A 136 -6.77 9.68 5.92
N PRO A 137 -7.57 8.62 5.64
CA PRO A 137 -8.32 7.93 6.68
C PRO A 137 -7.39 7.33 7.74
N ALA A 138 -7.86 7.23 8.98
CA ALA A 138 -7.01 6.89 10.13
C ALA A 138 -6.25 5.56 10.01
N ALA A 139 -6.84 4.55 9.38
CA ALA A 139 -6.18 3.26 9.17
C ALA A 139 -4.99 3.39 8.20
N GLU A 140 -5.21 4.01 7.04
CA GLU A 140 -4.19 4.25 6.02
C GLU A 140 -3.10 5.22 6.52
N HIS A 141 -3.49 6.23 7.28
CA HIS A 141 -2.57 7.16 7.96
C HIS A 141 -1.63 6.38 8.89
N HIS A 142 -2.16 5.51 9.73
CA HIS A 142 -1.36 4.69 10.65
C HIS A 142 -0.41 3.75 9.89
N GLU A 143 -0.89 3.09 8.84
CA GLU A 143 -0.06 2.19 8.03
C GLU A 143 1.07 2.94 7.32
N LEU A 144 0.80 4.11 6.73
CA LEU A 144 1.84 4.94 6.09
C LEU A 144 2.88 5.42 7.10
N VAL A 145 2.47 5.87 8.27
CA VAL A 145 3.39 6.27 9.35
C VAL A 145 4.24 5.08 9.79
N ALA A 146 3.67 3.89 9.96
CA ALA A 146 4.41 2.69 10.33
C ALA A 146 5.46 2.30 9.25
N ILE A 147 5.13 2.43 7.98
CA ILE A 147 6.08 2.22 6.87
C ILE A 147 7.26 3.21 6.99
N VAL A 148 6.98 4.50 7.20
CA VAL A 148 8.03 5.50 7.37
C VAL A 148 8.87 5.19 8.62
N GLU A 149 8.25 4.91 9.77
CA GLU A 149 8.96 4.60 11.01
C GLU A 149 9.85 3.35 10.90
N SER A 150 9.48 2.36 10.08
CA SER A 150 10.32 1.19 9.83
C SER A 150 11.67 1.52 9.19
N THR A 151 11.79 2.67 8.52
CA THR A 151 13.03 3.10 7.87
C THR A 151 13.98 3.88 8.80
N LYS A 152 13.56 4.17 10.02
CA LYS A 152 14.31 5.02 10.97
C LYS A 152 15.72 4.52 11.22
N ALA A 153 15.89 3.21 11.40
CA ALA A 153 17.20 2.61 11.68
C ALA A 153 18.21 2.82 10.55
N ASP A 154 17.74 2.95 9.32
CA ASP A 154 18.57 3.21 8.14
C ASP A 154 18.92 4.70 7.96
N ILE A 155 18.17 5.58 8.59
CA ILE A 155 18.25 7.04 8.37
C ILE A 155 18.93 7.76 9.53
N VAL A 156 18.59 7.43 10.78
CA VAL A 156 19.06 8.16 11.96
C VAL A 156 20.41 7.63 12.42
N VAL A 157 21.38 8.52 12.53
CA VAL A 157 22.73 8.18 13.06
C VAL A 157 22.62 7.82 14.54
N GLY A 158 23.12 6.63 14.89
CA GLY A 158 23.09 6.13 16.29
C GLY A 158 21.80 5.43 16.71
N SER A 159 20.86 5.22 15.80
CA SER A 159 19.63 4.44 16.04
C SER A 159 19.84 2.92 15.91
N ALA A 160 21.06 2.48 15.60
CA ALA A 160 21.38 1.04 15.59
C ALA A 160 21.02 0.46 16.96
N ALA A 161 20.06 -0.48 16.97
CA ALA A 161 19.59 -1.15 18.14
C ALA A 161 20.77 -1.59 19.02
N LYS A 162 20.76 -1.23 20.29
CA LYS A 162 21.55 -1.93 21.29
C LYS A 162 21.01 -3.36 21.31
N THR A 163 21.62 -4.23 20.52
CA THR A 163 21.48 -5.68 20.72
C THR A 163 22.15 -5.99 22.06
N ASN A 164 21.31 -6.14 23.08
CA ASN A 164 21.70 -6.87 24.29
C ASN A 164 21.75 -8.35 23.99
#